data_0caf52086f9e7195385ddc801b31ea72
#
_entry.id   0caf52086f9e7195385ddc801b31ea72
#
_cell.length_a   1.000
_cell.length_b   1.000
_cell.length_c   1.000
_cell.angle_alpha   90.00
_cell.angle_beta   90.00
_cell.angle_gamma   90.00
#
_symmetry.space_group_name_H-M   'P 1'
#
loop_
_entity.id
_entity.type
_entity.pdbx_description
1 polymer ?
#
loop_
_entity_poly.entity_id
_entity_poly.type
_entity_poly.pdbx_seq_one_letter_code
_entity_poly.pdbx_strand_id
1 'polypeptide(L)'
;MRGSRVQAVVGELQGEKVEIIPYIEDSAAFVVNALAPAEVAKVVMDEGAGRMEVVVPDDQLSLAIGRRGQNVRLASQLSGWYIDVLTEAEESERRQEEFKTRSTRFIDALNIDDVIAHLLVAEGFVFPEEIAESTLEELAAIQGFDEDIAGELQNRAIEFVERESDRINAALDEMKVADDLRAFEYISLAMLLTLAENEIRTLDDLAGLDNEELVEFLGQHGLSDGGEAGDIIMAARAHWFTDETADSTDTDDASASSDS
;
A
#
# COMPACT_ATOMS: atom_id res chain seq x y z
N MET A 1 -42.47 22.04 -16.85
CA MET A 1 -41.65 22.91 -15.98
C MET A 1 -40.27 22.27 -15.72
N ARG A 2 -39.59 21.81 -16.76
CA ARG A 2 -38.24 21.25 -16.59
C ARG A 2 -37.23 22.36 -16.89
N GLY A 3 -36.48 22.80 -15.88
CA GLY A 3 -35.33 23.71 -16.04
C GLY A 3 -35.51 25.15 -15.53
N SER A 4 -36.70 25.63 -15.18
CA SER A 4 -36.89 27.03 -14.75
C SER A 4 -36.13 27.37 -13.45
N ARG A 5 -35.99 26.40 -12.53
CA ARG A 5 -35.21 26.57 -11.28
C ARG A 5 -33.72 26.61 -11.57
N VAL A 6 -33.23 25.74 -12.45
CA VAL A 6 -31.81 25.71 -12.87
C VAL A 6 -31.46 27.01 -13.58
N GLN A 7 -32.32 27.51 -14.49
CA GLN A 7 -32.10 28.78 -15.16
C GLN A 7 -32.08 29.96 -14.21
N ALA A 8 -32.87 29.96 -13.15
CA ALA A 8 -32.82 30.99 -12.13
C ALA A 8 -31.47 30.99 -11.40
N VAL A 9 -30.98 29.80 -11.02
CA VAL A 9 -29.64 29.64 -10.38
C VAL A 9 -28.53 30.06 -11.33
N VAL A 10 -28.57 29.63 -12.60
CA VAL A 10 -27.59 30.04 -13.63
C VAL A 10 -27.60 31.55 -13.81
N GLY A 11 -28.77 32.19 -13.73
CA GLY A 11 -28.90 33.65 -13.81
C GLY A 11 -28.20 34.37 -12.65
N GLU A 12 -28.37 33.87 -11.42
CA GLU A 12 -27.69 34.41 -10.23
C GLU A 12 -26.17 34.16 -10.25
N LEU A 13 -25.73 33.06 -10.85
CA LEU A 13 -24.32 32.72 -11.04
C LEU A 13 -23.68 33.34 -12.28
N GLN A 14 -24.28 34.40 -12.83
CA GLN A 14 -23.78 35.16 -13.97
C GLN A 14 -23.55 34.34 -15.25
N GLY A 15 -24.32 33.26 -15.42
CA GLY A 15 -24.31 32.41 -16.60
C GLY A 15 -23.37 31.20 -16.50
N GLU A 16 -22.84 30.89 -15.32
CA GLU A 16 -22.10 29.65 -15.13
C GLU A 16 -22.97 28.40 -15.38
N LYS A 17 -22.38 27.41 -16.03
CA LYS A 17 -23.07 26.16 -16.32
C LYS A 17 -23.28 25.36 -15.04
N VAL A 18 -24.52 25.03 -14.72
CA VAL A 18 -24.89 24.20 -13.58
C VAL A 18 -25.36 22.84 -14.06
N GLU A 19 -24.77 21.79 -13.55
CA GLU A 19 -25.21 20.41 -13.72
C GLU A 19 -25.80 19.88 -12.42
N ILE A 20 -26.89 19.12 -12.51
CA ILE A 20 -27.57 18.54 -11.36
C ILE A 20 -27.37 17.04 -11.39
N ILE A 21 -26.68 16.51 -10.40
CA ILE A 21 -26.39 15.09 -10.29
C ILE A 21 -27.28 14.52 -9.18
N PRO A 22 -28.04 13.44 -9.46
CA PRO A 22 -28.83 12.75 -8.42
C PRO A 22 -27.88 12.17 -7.36
N TYR A 23 -28.15 12.51 -6.10
CA TYR A 23 -27.42 11.93 -5.00
C TYR A 23 -27.86 10.46 -4.78
N ILE A 24 -26.89 9.59 -4.62
CA ILE A 24 -27.04 8.18 -4.25
C ILE A 24 -26.06 7.90 -3.12
N GLU A 25 -26.46 7.08 -2.13
CA GLU A 25 -25.60 6.71 -0.99
C GLU A 25 -24.40 5.84 -1.41
N ASP A 26 -24.58 5.03 -2.46
CA ASP A 26 -23.52 4.26 -3.07
C ASP A 26 -22.53 5.19 -3.77
N SER A 27 -21.30 5.25 -3.25
CA SER A 27 -20.23 6.13 -3.76
C SER A 27 -19.84 5.83 -5.20
N ALA A 28 -19.81 4.55 -5.60
CA ALA A 28 -19.48 4.16 -6.97
C ALA A 28 -20.56 4.62 -7.94
N ALA A 29 -21.84 4.36 -7.63
CA ALA A 29 -22.96 4.81 -8.44
C ALA A 29 -23.06 6.35 -8.50
N PHE A 30 -22.69 7.04 -7.41
CA PHE A 30 -22.67 8.50 -7.38
C PHE A 30 -21.60 9.06 -8.31
N VAL A 31 -20.39 8.50 -8.32
CA VAL A 31 -19.30 8.89 -9.22
C VAL A 31 -19.67 8.60 -10.68
N VAL A 32 -20.29 7.45 -10.98
CA VAL A 32 -20.79 7.15 -12.34
C VAL A 32 -21.77 8.22 -12.81
N ASN A 33 -22.71 8.64 -11.95
CA ASN A 33 -23.65 9.71 -12.28
C ASN A 33 -22.96 11.07 -12.45
N ALA A 34 -21.91 11.34 -11.67
CA ALA A 34 -21.14 12.58 -11.73
C ALA A 34 -20.31 12.70 -13.03
N LEU A 35 -19.91 11.58 -13.61
CA LEU A 35 -19.17 11.53 -14.87
C LEU A 35 -20.08 11.51 -16.12
N ALA A 36 -21.41 11.44 -15.93
CA ALA A 36 -22.32 11.49 -17.05
C ALA A 36 -22.07 12.77 -17.90
N PRO A 37 -22.23 12.70 -19.24
CA PRO A 37 -22.81 11.63 -20.04
C PRO A 37 -21.81 10.54 -20.48
N ALA A 38 -20.58 10.50 -19.95
CA ALA A 38 -19.65 9.42 -20.25
C ALA A 38 -20.20 8.07 -19.75
N GLU A 39 -20.05 7.05 -20.56
CA GLU A 39 -20.39 5.69 -20.18
C GLU A 39 -19.24 5.09 -19.35
N VAL A 40 -19.53 4.49 -18.21
CA VAL A 40 -18.57 3.84 -17.34
C VAL A 40 -18.75 2.33 -17.46
N ALA A 41 -17.68 1.62 -17.78
CA ALA A 41 -17.67 0.16 -17.90
C ALA A 41 -17.50 -0.51 -16.53
N LYS A 42 -16.61 0.04 -15.68
CA LYS A 42 -16.24 -0.55 -14.39
C LYS A 42 -15.77 0.54 -13.42
N VAL A 43 -16.04 0.33 -12.13
CA VAL A 43 -15.48 1.14 -11.04
C VAL A 43 -14.80 0.20 -10.03
N VAL A 44 -13.60 0.54 -9.65
CA VAL A 44 -12.84 -0.14 -8.58
C VAL A 44 -12.61 0.87 -7.47
N MET A 45 -12.99 0.52 -6.24
CA MET A 45 -12.84 1.39 -5.07
C MET A 45 -11.72 0.87 -4.18
N ASP A 46 -10.85 1.76 -3.77
CA ASP A 46 -9.87 1.55 -2.71
C ASP A 46 -10.25 2.46 -1.54
N GLU A 47 -10.93 1.87 -0.56
CA GLU A 47 -11.40 2.60 0.62
C GLU A 47 -10.25 3.06 1.51
N GLY A 48 -9.17 2.27 1.59
CA GLY A 48 -8.00 2.58 2.39
C GLY A 48 -7.26 3.82 1.89
N ALA A 49 -7.09 3.92 0.56
CA ALA A 49 -6.45 5.06 -0.09
C ALA A 49 -7.41 6.21 -0.41
N GLY A 50 -8.72 6.05 -0.20
CA GLY A 50 -9.73 7.04 -0.61
C GLY A 50 -9.75 7.29 -2.13
N ARG A 51 -9.36 6.28 -2.91
CA ARG A 51 -9.18 6.35 -4.36
C ARG A 51 -10.20 5.49 -5.10
N MET A 52 -10.63 5.97 -6.25
CA MET A 52 -11.58 5.29 -7.11
C MET A 52 -11.07 5.29 -8.54
N GLU A 53 -10.88 4.10 -9.12
CA GLU A 53 -10.52 3.95 -10.52
C GLU A 53 -11.78 3.70 -11.34
N VAL A 54 -11.96 4.52 -12.37
CA VAL A 54 -13.11 4.46 -13.27
C VAL A 54 -12.64 4.07 -14.66
N VAL A 55 -13.08 2.90 -15.10
CA VAL A 55 -12.75 2.38 -16.43
C VAL A 55 -13.85 2.76 -17.41
N VAL A 56 -13.47 3.38 -18.50
CA VAL A 56 -14.37 3.83 -19.56
C VAL A 56 -13.96 3.26 -20.92
N PRO A 57 -14.89 3.11 -21.88
CA PRO A 57 -14.53 2.82 -23.27
C PRO A 57 -13.59 3.91 -23.83
N ASP A 58 -12.69 3.54 -24.75
CA ASP A 58 -11.66 4.44 -25.29
C ASP A 58 -12.22 5.73 -25.88
N ASP A 59 -13.38 5.65 -26.54
CA ASP A 59 -14.07 6.79 -27.13
C ASP A 59 -14.72 7.72 -26.09
N GLN A 60 -14.89 7.27 -24.85
CA GLN A 60 -15.50 8.02 -23.74
C GLN A 60 -14.48 8.73 -22.84
N LEU A 61 -13.19 8.41 -22.94
CA LEU A 61 -12.14 8.96 -22.08
C LEU A 61 -12.14 10.49 -22.05
N SER A 62 -12.14 11.11 -23.23
CA SER A 62 -12.13 12.57 -23.36
C SER A 62 -13.37 13.22 -22.75
N LEU A 63 -14.51 12.51 -22.79
CA LEU A 63 -15.76 12.97 -22.22
C LEU A 63 -15.77 12.87 -20.71
N ALA A 64 -15.29 11.74 -20.16
CA ALA A 64 -15.17 11.51 -18.73
C ALA A 64 -14.22 12.50 -18.07
N ILE A 65 -13.03 12.69 -18.64
CA ILE A 65 -12.04 13.66 -18.14
C ILE A 65 -12.53 15.11 -18.31
N GLY A 66 -13.15 15.43 -19.47
CA GLY A 66 -13.59 16.76 -19.80
C GLY A 66 -12.43 17.71 -20.17
N ARG A 67 -12.76 18.96 -20.52
CA ARG A 67 -11.75 19.95 -20.90
C ARG A 67 -10.80 20.25 -19.74
N ARG A 68 -9.51 19.99 -19.92
CA ARG A 68 -8.46 20.22 -18.90
C ARG A 68 -8.71 19.47 -17.59
N GLY A 69 -9.36 18.32 -17.64
CA GLY A 69 -9.67 17.55 -16.45
C GLY A 69 -10.80 18.12 -15.59
N GLN A 70 -11.61 19.04 -16.13
CA GLN A 70 -12.62 19.74 -15.34
C GLN A 70 -13.73 18.81 -14.86
N ASN A 71 -14.17 17.85 -15.68
CA ASN A 71 -15.25 16.95 -15.30
C ASN A 71 -14.84 16.00 -14.19
N VAL A 72 -13.72 15.30 -14.34
CA VAL A 72 -13.18 14.39 -13.30
C VAL A 72 -12.85 15.15 -12.01
N ARG A 73 -12.30 16.37 -12.10
CA ARG A 73 -12.01 17.20 -10.94
C ARG A 73 -13.28 17.58 -10.17
N LEU A 74 -14.34 17.98 -10.87
CA LEU A 74 -15.62 18.32 -10.24
C LEU A 74 -16.27 17.08 -9.61
N ALA A 75 -16.23 15.93 -10.29
CA ALA A 75 -16.72 14.66 -9.76
C ALA A 75 -15.97 14.25 -8.49
N SER A 76 -14.64 14.40 -8.48
CA SER A 76 -13.78 14.16 -7.30
C SER A 76 -14.15 15.08 -6.13
N GLN A 77 -14.27 16.38 -6.35
CA GLN A 77 -14.68 17.34 -5.32
C GLN A 77 -16.09 17.09 -4.78
N LEU A 78 -16.98 16.63 -5.64
CA LEU A 78 -18.37 16.36 -5.26
C LEU A 78 -18.52 15.09 -4.44
N SER A 79 -17.78 14.04 -4.79
CA SER A 79 -17.85 12.73 -4.15
C SER A 79 -16.93 12.61 -2.92
N GLY A 80 -15.88 13.43 -2.84
CA GLY A 80 -14.83 13.33 -1.83
C GLY A 80 -13.80 12.23 -2.10
N TRP A 81 -13.87 11.57 -3.27
CA TRP A 81 -12.95 10.52 -3.69
C TRP A 81 -11.92 11.05 -4.68
N TYR A 82 -10.69 10.56 -4.58
CA TYR A 82 -9.73 10.77 -5.65
C TYR A 82 -10.09 9.86 -6.83
N ILE A 83 -10.41 10.44 -7.99
CA ILE A 83 -10.89 9.70 -9.15
C ILE A 83 -9.83 9.65 -10.24
N ASP A 84 -9.42 8.43 -10.60
CA ASP A 84 -8.61 8.15 -11.77
C ASP A 84 -9.48 7.56 -12.88
N VAL A 85 -9.33 8.08 -14.09
CA VAL A 85 -10.07 7.59 -15.26
C VAL A 85 -9.10 6.91 -16.22
N LEU A 86 -9.38 5.65 -16.53
CA LEU A 86 -8.59 4.79 -17.41
C LEU A 86 -9.47 4.28 -18.54
N THR A 87 -8.87 4.00 -19.69
CA THR A 87 -9.54 3.25 -20.75
C THR A 87 -9.56 1.75 -20.46
N GLU A 88 -10.47 1.01 -21.11
CA GLU A 88 -10.46 -0.47 -21.05
C GLU A 88 -9.14 -1.05 -21.59
N ALA A 89 -8.55 -0.39 -22.60
CA ALA A 89 -7.25 -0.79 -23.14
C ALA A 89 -6.12 -0.59 -22.12
N GLU A 90 -6.02 0.59 -21.50
CA GLU A 90 -5.01 0.89 -20.48
C GLU A 90 -5.16 -0.01 -19.26
N GLU A 91 -6.38 -0.30 -18.81
CA GLU A 91 -6.64 -1.20 -17.69
C GLU A 91 -6.24 -2.65 -18.03
N SER A 92 -6.53 -3.10 -19.26
CA SER A 92 -6.12 -4.42 -19.73
C SER A 92 -4.60 -4.54 -19.85
N GLU A 93 -3.92 -3.53 -20.41
CA GLU A 93 -2.46 -3.49 -20.53
C GLU A 93 -1.80 -3.50 -19.15
N ARG A 94 -2.29 -2.68 -18.21
CA ARG A 94 -1.80 -2.66 -16.84
C ARG A 94 -1.94 -4.04 -16.17
N ARG A 95 -3.10 -4.68 -16.28
CA ARG A 95 -3.31 -6.03 -15.73
C ARG A 95 -2.40 -7.08 -16.35
N GLN A 96 -2.14 -6.99 -17.66
CA GLN A 96 -1.22 -7.90 -18.31
C GLN A 96 0.23 -7.69 -17.83
N GLU A 97 0.64 -6.44 -17.64
CA GLU A 97 1.98 -6.13 -17.13
C GLU A 97 2.13 -6.53 -15.65
N GLU A 98 1.11 -6.30 -14.81
CA GLU A 98 1.10 -6.78 -13.42
C GLU A 98 1.18 -8.30 -13.35
N PHE A 99 0.39 -9.01 -14.18
CA PHE A 99 0.42 -10.47 -14.26
C PHE A 99 1.79 -10.98 -14.68
N LYS A 100 2.38 -10.38 -15.71
CA LYS A 100 3.71 -10.72 -16.20
C LYS A 100 4.79 -10.46 -15.14
N THR A 101 4.73 -9.31 -14.47
CA THR A 101 5.68 -8.96 -13.41
C THR A 101 5.63 -9.95 -12.26
N ARG A 102 4.41 -10.31 -11.79
CA ARG A 102 4.21 -11.33 -10.75
C ARG A 102 4.71 -12.70 -11.20
N SER A 103 4.36 -13.14 -12.42
CA SER A 103 4.83 -14.42 -12.97
C SER A 103 6.35 -14.47 -13.06
N THR A 104 6.99 -13.41 -13.57
CA THR A 104 8.45 -13.33 -13.65
C THR A 104 9.10 -13.43 -12.27
N ARG A 105 8.50 -12.77 -11.25
CA ARG A 105 8.99 -12.87 -9.87
C ARG A 105 9.01 -14.32 -9.37
N PHE A 106 7.94 -15.10 -9.59
CA PHE A 106 7.90 -16.52 -9.20
C PHE A 106 8.90 -17.36 -9.97
N ILE A 107 9.04 -17.13 -11.29
CA ILE A 107 10.02 -17.84 -12.12
C ILE A 107 11.43 -17.63 -11.60
N ASP A 108 11.81 -16.38 -11.35
CA ASP A 108 13.15 -16.02 -10.89
C ASP A 108 13.42 -16.48 -9.45
N ALA A 109 12.43 -16.35 -8.55
CA ALA A 109 12.56 -16.72 -7.15
C ALA A 109 12.65 -18.23 -6.94
N LEU A 110 11.72 -18.98 -7.57
CA LEU A 110 11.52 -20.41 -7.33
C LEU A 110 12.14 -21.30 -8.41
N ASN A 111 12.67 -20.71 -9.48
CA ASN A 111 13.21 -21.42 -10.63
C ASN A 111 12.20 -22.46 -11.20
N ILE A 112 10.99 -21.97 -11.50
CA ILE A 112 9.87 -22.73 -12.04
C ILE A 112 9.58 -22.29 -13.48
N ASP A 113 8.76 -23.08 -14.19
CA ASP A 113 8.34 -22.72 -15.55
C ASP A 113 7.16 -21.73 -15.56
N ASP A 114 6.92 -21.16 -16.74
CA ASP A 114 5.86 -20.16 -16.96
C ASP A 114 4.47 -20.70 -16.58
N VAL A 115 4.21 -22.00 -16.80
CA VAL A 115 2.88 -22.59 -16.57
C VAL A 115 2.57 -22.62 -15.08
N ILE A 116 3.52 -23.05 -14.26
CA ILE A 116 3.38 -23.09 -12.81
C ILE A 116 3.26 -21.66 -12.26
N ALA A 117 4.11 -20.74 -12.72
CA ALA A 117 4.04 -19.34 -12.29
C ALA A 117 2.70 -18.68 -12.63
N HIS A 118 2.15 -18.96 -13.81
CA HIS A 118 0.84 -18.46 -14.21
C HIS A 118 -0.30 -19.03 -13.36
N LEU A 119 -0.23 -20.31 -12.97
CA LEU A 119 -1.21 -20.92 -12.07
C LEU A 119 -1.16 -20.26 -10.68
N LEU A 120 0.03 -20.05 -10.12
CA LEU A 120 0.19 -19.37 -8.82
C LEU A 120 -0.41 -17.96 -8.85
N VAL A 121 -0.10 -17.17 -9.89
CA VAL A 121 -0.68 -15.82 -10.03
C VAL A 121 -2.19 -15.86 -10.24
N ALA A 122 -2.71 -16.84 -10.97
CA ALA A 122 -4.16 -17.00 -11.18
C ALA A 122 -4.91 -17.37 -9.90
N GLU A 123 -4.29 -18.12 -8.98
CA GLU A 123 -4.82 -18.44 -7.65
C GLU A 123 -4.70 -17.28 -6.65
N GLY A 124 -4.00 -16.19 -7.04
CA GLY A 124 -3.94 -14.96 -6.27
C GLY A 124 -2.66 -14.75 -5.49
N PHE A 125 -1.68 -15.64 -5.59
CA PHE A 125 -0.37 -15.44 -4.96
C PHE A 125 0.36 -14.24 -5.57
N VAL A 126 0.97 -13.43 -4.72
CA VAL A 126 1.69 -12.20 -5.10
C VAL A 126 3.19 -12.33 -4.82
N PHE A 127 3.55 -13.01 -3.72
CA PHE A 127 4.92 -13.12 -3.24
C PHE A 127 5.31 -14.59 -2.99
N PRO A 128 6.59 -14.95 -3.22
CA PRO A 128 7.10 -16.29 -2.92
C PRO A 128 6.97 -16.69 -1.44
N GLU A 129 7.01 -15.73 -0.54
CA GLU A 129 6.87 -15.91 0.91
C GLU A 129 5.51 -16.53 1.27
N GLU A 130 4.44 -16.14 0.57
CA GLU A 130 3.09 -16.68 0.77
C GLU A 130 3.04 -18.20 0.50
N ILE A 131 3.84 -18.68 -0.46
CA ILE A 131 3.94 -20.10 -0.78
C ILE A 131 4.69 -20.86 0.33
N ALA A 132 5.73 -20.25 0.90
CA ALA A 132 6.47 -20.84 2.01
C ALA A 132 5.61 -20.97 3.27
N GLU A 133 4.68 -20.06 3.51
CA GLU A 133 3.76 -20.01 4.64
C GLU A 133 2.49 -20.85 4.43
N SER A 134 2.13 -21.14 3.16
CA SER A 134 0.95 -21.93 2.83
C SER A 134 1.08 -23.37 3.27
N THR A 135 -0.04 -24.02 3.56
CA THR A 135 -0.05 -25.46 3.85
C THR A 135 0.08 -26.27 2.57
N LEU A 136 0.63 -27.49 2.70
CA LEU A 136 0.75 -28.42 1.58
C LEU A 136 -0.63 -28.76 0.96
N GLU A 137 -1.68 -28.83 1.81
CA GLU A 137 -3.04 -29.11 1.38
C GLU A 137 -3.62 -27.97 0.52
N GLU A 138 -3.35 -26.72 0.87
CA GLU A 138 -3.77 -25.55 0.09
C GLU A 138 -3.08 -25.50 -1.27
N LEU A 139 -1.78 -25.75 -1.31
CA LEU A 139 -1.02 -25.78 -2.56
C LEU A 139 -1.44 -26.94 -3.46
N ALA A 140 -1.69 -28.14 -2.89
CA ALA A 140 -2.15 -29.31 -3.64
C ALA A 140 -3.60 -29.18 -4.15
N ALA A 141 -4.40 -28.26 -3.57
CA ALA A 141 -5.76 -27.98 -4.04
C ALA A 141 -5.80 -27.14 -5.33
N ILE A 142 -4.67 -26.52 -5.70
CA ILE A 142 -4.53 -25.72 -6.93
C ILE A 142 -4.70 -26.63 -8.14
N GLN A 143 -5.53 -26.23 -9.07
CA GLN A 143 -5.79 -27.02 -10.27
C GLN A 143 -4.49 -27.23 -11.09
N GLY A 144 -4.09 -28.49 -11.22
CA GLY A 144 -2.89 -28.88 -11.94
C GLY A 144 -1.69 -29.19 -11.04
N PHE A 145 -1.82 -29.05 -9.72
CA PHE A 145 -0.81 -29.47 -8.75
C PHE A 145 -1.20 -30.79 -8.12
N ASP A 146 -0.20 -31.56 -7.75
CA ASP A 146 -0.29 -32.74 -6.89
C ASP A 146 0.56 -32.49 -5.62
N GLU A 147 0.54 -33.43 -4.69
CA GLU A 147 1.29 -33.32 -3.43
C GLU A 147 2.81 -33.22 -3.67
N ASP A 148 3.32 -33.86 -4.73
CA ASP A 148 4.75 -33.83 -5.05
C ASP A 148 5.16 -32.45 -5.58
N ILE A 149 4.37 -31.86 -6.48
CA ILE A 149 4.58 -30.50 -7.00
C ILE A 149 4.43 -29.47 -5.88
N ALA A 150 3.39 -29.59 -5.06
CA ALA A 150 3.14 -28.70 -3.94
C ALA A 150 4.30 -28.72 -2.93
N GLY A 151 4.80 -29.91 -2.59
CA GLY A 151 5.94 -30.07 -1.68
C GLY A 151 7.23 -29.50 -2.24
N GLU A 152 7.51 -29.71 -3.54
CA GLU A 152 8.68 -29.16 -4.19
C GLU A 152 8.62 -27.62 -4.25
N LEU A 153 7.45 -27.06 -4.58
CA LEU A 153 7.25 -25.60 -4.60
C LEU A 153 7.44 -24.96 -3.23
N GLN A 154 6.83 -25.55 -2.20
CA GLN A 154 6.99 -25.07 -0.83
C GLN A 154 8.44 -25.12 -0.37
N ASN A 155 9.16 -26.20 -0.64
CA ASN A 155 10.58 -26.30 -0.30
C ASN A 155 11.42 -25.23 -1.00
N ARG A 156 11.19 -25.00 -2.29
CA ARG A 156 11.90 -23.93 -3.03
C ARG A 156 11.56 -22.55 -2.51
N ALA A 157 10.32 -22.31 -2.10
CA ALA A 157 9.92 -21.05 -1.49
C ALA A 157 10.61 -20.84 -0.13
N ILE A 158 10.68 -21.85 0.71
CA ILE A 158 11.42 -21.81 1.98
C ILE A 158 12.91 -21.52 1.74
N GLU A 159 13.54 -22.25 0.81
CA GLU A 159 14.95 -22.02 0.47
C GLU A 159 15.19 -20.60 -0.09
N PHE A 160 14.23 -20.06 -0.86
CA PHE A 160 14.30 -18.70 -1.36
C PHE A 160 14.25 -17.69 -0.22
N VAL A 161 13.28 -17.83 0.70
CA VAL A 161 13.10 -16.93 1.85
C VAL A 161 14.32 -16.96 2.75
N GLU A 162 14.87 -18.15 3.05
CA GLU A 162 16.10 -18.28 3.85
C GLU A 162 17.28 -17.58 3.18
N ARG A 163 17.51 -17.85 1.88
CA ARG A 163 18.60 -17.23 1.11
C ARG A 163 18.46 -15.71 1.00
N GLU A 164 17.23 -15.21 0.83
CA GLU A 164 16.97 -13.77 0.75
C GLU A 164 17.16 -13.11 2.11
N SER A 165 16.71 -13.77 3.19
CA SER A 165 16.96 -13.33 4.56
C SER A 165 18.45 -13.25 4.88
N ASP A 166 19.21 -14.27 4.52
CA ASP A 166 20.68 -14.27 4.70
C ASP A 166 21.35 -13.14 3.89
N ARG A 167 20.90 -12.91 2.66
CA ARG A 167 21.39 -11.83 1.80
C ARG A 167 21.12 -10.46 2.42
N ILE A 168 19.90 -10.24 2.91
CA ILE A 168 19.52 -8.98 3.56
C ILE A 168 20.33 -8.79 4.85
N ASN A 169 20.44 -9.81 5.69
CA ASN A 169 21.21 -9.73 6.94
C ASN A 169 22.68 -9.38 6.67
N ALA A 170 23.30 -10.00 5.66
CA ALA A 170 24.67 -9.67 5.27
C ALA A 170 24.80 -8.21 4.78
N ALA A 171 23.82 -7.69 4.04
CA ALA A 171 23.80 -6.30 3.61
C ALA A 171 23.64 -5.33 4.80
N LEU A 172 22.76 -5.66 5.77
CA LEU A 172 22.58 -4.89 7.00
C LEU A 172 23.85 -4.86 7.86
N ASP A 173 24.61 -5.97 7.89
CA ASP A 173 25.91 -6.04 8.57
C ASP A 173 26.94 -5.12 7.91
N GLU A 174 26.99 -5.12 6.58
CA GLU A 174 27.88 -4.23 5.81
C GLU A 174 27.54 -2.76 6.03
N MET A 175 26.23 -2.42 6.07
CA MET A 175 25.73 -1.07 6.33
C MET A 175 25.84 -0.68 7.81
N LYS A 176 26.21 -1.62 8.70
CA LYS A 176 26.34 -1.41 10.16
C LYS A 176 25.05 -0.93 10.83
N VAL A 177 23.95 -1.56 10.47
CA VAL A 177 22.67 -1.31 11.13
C VAL A 177 22.72 -1.81 12.56
N ALA A 178 22.31 -0.97 13.50
CA ALA A 178 22.36 -1.24 14.92
C ALA A 178 21.38 -2.34 15.37
N ASP A 179 21.75 -3.07 16.41
CA ASP A 179 20.96 -4.21 16.89
C ASP A 179 19.59 -3.81 17.43
N ASP A 180 19.45 -2.60 17.98
CA ASP A 180 18.20 -2.04 18.49
C ASP A 180 17.16 -1.85 17.36
N LEU A 181 17.59 -1.33 16.20
CA LEU A 181 16.71 -1.20 15.04
C LEU A 181 16.38 -2.57 14.42
N ARG A 182 17.33 -3.52 14.42
CA ARG A 182 17.09 -4.89 13.93
C ARG A 182 16.09 -5.66 14.79
N ALA A 183 16.08 -5.41 16.09
CA ALA A 183 15.18 -6.05 17.06
C ALA A 183 13.78 -5.37 17.10
N PHE A 184 13.56 -4.32 16.30
CA PHE A 184 12.32 -3.59 16.35
C PHE A 184 11.20 -4.30 15.57
N GLU A 185 10.19 -4.80 16.31
CA GLU A 185 9.16 -5.72 15.83
C GLU A 185 8.17 -5.11 14.80
N TYR A 186 8.13 -3.78 14.69
CA TYR A 186 7.18 -3.09 13.80
C TYR A 186 7.68 -2.97 12.35
N ILE A 187 8.90 -3.42 12.06
CA ILE A 187 9.54 -3.29 10.76
C ILE A 187 9.97 -4.66 10.25
N SER A 188 9.54 -5.03 9.04
CA SER A 188 9.98 -6.25 8.39
C SER A 188 11.44 -6.14 7.94
N LEU A 189 12.07 -7.29 7.69
CA LEU A 189 13.47 -7.36 7.24
C LEU A 189 13.68 -6.60 5.91
N ALA A 190 12.71 -6.63 5.01
CA ALA A 190 12.75 -5.90 3.75
C ALA A 190 12.62 -4.37 3.93
N MET A 191 11.74 -3.94 4.85
CA MET A 191 11.62 -2.52 5.23
C MET A 191 12.91 -2.01 5.87
N LEU A 192 13.53 -2.84 6.71
CA LEU A 192 14.80 -2.51 7.38
C LEU A 192 15.92 -2.28 6.37
N LEU A 193 16.00 -3.11 5.31
CA LEU A 193 16.96 -2.91 4.23
C LEU A 193 16.73 -1.55 3.54
N THR A 194 15.49 -1.24 3.21
CA THR A 194 15.14 0.04 2.58
C THR A 194 15.50 1.24 3.45
N LEU A 195 15.24 1.17 4.75
CA LEU A 195 15.66 2.21 5.70
C LEU A 195 17.17 2.37 5.75
N ALA A 196 17.91 1.25 5.83
CA ALA A 196 19.37 1.26 5.85
C ALA A 196 19.98 1.86 4.58
N GLU A 197 19.38 1.60 3.39
CA GLU A 197 19.76 2.21 2.12
C GLU A 197 19.53 3.74 2.11
N ASN A 198 18.55 4.23 2.88
CA ASN A 198 18.28 5.64 3.09
C ASN A 198 19.01 6.23 4.33
N GLU A 199 20.07 5.57 4.79
CA GLU A 199 20.94 5.98 5.90
C GLU A 199 20.28 5.94 7.30
N ILE A 200 19.10 5.38 7.45
CA ILE A 200 18.43 5.13 8.73
C ILE A 200 18.97 3.82 9.29
N ARG A 201 19.87 3.88 10.26
CA ARG A 201 20.64 2.72 10.75
C ARG A 201 20.47 2.44 12.23
N THR A 202 19.86 3.34 12.97
CA THR A 202 19.59 3.21 14.40
C THR A 202 18.12 3.44 14.71
N LEU A 203 17.67 2.95 15.85
CA LEU A 203 16.31 3.21 16.31
C LEU A 203 16.06 4.73 16.55
N ASP A 204 17.11 5.46 16.92
CA ASP A 204 17.06 6.92 17.06
C ASP A 204 16.86 7.62 15.71
N ASP A 205 17.51 7.16 14.63
CA ASP A 205 17.31 7.70 13.30
C ASP A 205 15.84 7.52 12.87
N LEU A 206 15.28 6.34 13.08
CA LEU A 206 13.86 6.05 12.80
C LEU A 206 12.92 6.92 13.63
N ALA A 207 13.20 7.05 14.93
CA ALA A 207 12.43 7.88 15.85
C ALA A 207 12.48 9.38 15.49
N GLY A 208 13.52 9.81 14.78
CA GLY A 208 13.72 11.18 14.30
C GLY A 208 12.88 11.54 13.07
N LEU A 209 12.39 10.55 12.30
CA LEU A 209 11.61 10.79 11.09
C LEU A 209 10.24 11.42 11.39
N ASP A 210 9.68 12.07 10.38
CA ASP A 210 8.26 12.42 10.36
C ASP A 210 7.44 11.36 9.58
N ASN A 211 6.10 11.48 9.65
CA ASN A 211 5.21 10.50 9.02
C ASN A 211 5.33 10.51 7.48
N GLU A 212 5.55 11.67 6.88
CA GLU A 212 5.65 11.84 5.43
C GLU A 212 6.95 11.19 4.92
N GLU A 213 8.07 11.40 5.61
CA GLU A 213 9.36 10.79 5.30
C GLU A 213 9.31 9.26 5.40
N LEU A 214 8.70 8.71 6.46
CA LEU A 214 8.59 7.27 6.62
C LEU A 214 7.71 6.63 5.53
N VAL A 215 6.60 7.28 5.16
CA VAL A 215 5.75 6.84 4.05
C VAL A 215 6.49 6.95 2.71
N GLU A 216 7.30 7.98 2.49
CA GLU A 216 8.13 8.12 1.27
C GLU A 216 9.10 6.94 1.14
N PHE A 217 9.79 6.55 2.23
CA PHE A 217 10.74 5.44 2.20
C PHE A 217 10.06 4.07 2.10
N LEU A 218 8.99 3.85 2.85
CA LEU A 218 8.36 2.52 2.98
C LEU A 218 7.09 2.34 2.14
N GLY A 219 6.69 3.32 1.33
CA GLY A 219 5.50 3.23 0.49
C GLY A 219 5.51 2.03 -0.47
N GLN A 220 6.69 1.66 -0.99
CA GLN A 220 6.85 0.46 -1.82
C GLN A 220 6.58 -0.87 -1.08
N HIS A 221 6.61 -0.86 0.26
CA HIS A 221 6.30 -2.00 1.14
C HIS A 221 4.85 -1.97 1.63
N GLY A 222 4.00 -1.11 1.06
CA GLY A 222 2.58 -1.00 1.38
C GLY A 222 2.24 0.00 2.48
N LEU A 223 3.23 0.69 3.07
CA LEU A 223 2.96 1.75 4.04
C LEU A 223 2.42 2.99 3.30
N SER A 224 1.13 3.19 3.35
CA SER A 224 0.44 4.26 2.61
C SER A 224 -0.27 5.28 3.49
N ASP A 225 -0.38 5.01 4.78
CA ASP A 225 -1.13 5.82 5.74
C ASP A 225 -0.20 6.47 6.78
N GLY A 226 -0.32 7.79 6.91
CA GLY A 226 0.39 8.53 7.96
C GLY A 226 -0.02 8.13 9.39
N GLY A 227 -1.14 7.44 9.59
CA GLY A 227 -1.55 6.87 10.87
C GLY A 227 -0.65 5.70 11.27
N GLU A 228 -0.48 4.73 10.38
CA GLU A 228 0.39 3.58 10.60
C GLU A 228 1.87 4.00 10.73
N ALA A 229 2.33 4.92 9.89
CA ALA A 229 3.65 5.52 10.02
C ALA A 229 3.85 6.20 11.38
N GLY A 230 2.83 6.91 11.86
CA GLY A 230 2.84 7.54 13.18
C GLY A 230 2.96 6.53 14.32
N ASP A 231 2.28 5.40 14.23
CA ASP A 231 2.35 4.33 15.24
C ASP A 231 3.75 3.70 15.30
N ILE A 232 4.37 3.45 14.15
CA ILE A 232 5.75 2.96 14.04
C ILE A 232 6.74 3.95 14.68
N ILE A 233 6.65 5.24 14.33
CA ILE A 233 7.52 6.28 14.87
C ILE A 233 7.31 6.45 16.37
N MET A 234 6.06 6.43 16.84
CA MET A 234 5.76 6.52 18.27
C MET A 234 6.28 5.32 19.04
N ALA A 235 6.20 4.11 18.48
CA ALA A 235 6.79 2.91 19.05
C ALA A 235 8.34 3.02 19.10
N ALA A 236 8.96 3.55 18.04
CA ALA A 236 10.40 3.81 18.03
C ALA A 236 10.83 4.84 19.07
N ARG A 237 10.02 5.86 19.35
CA ARG A 237 10.29 6.88 20.38
C ARG A 237 10.09 6.37 21.81
N ALA A 238 9.45 5.23 22.01
CA ALA A 238 9.18 4.70 23.35
C ALA A 238 10.47 4.51 24.20
N HIS A 239 11.59 4.18 23.57
CA HIS A 239 12.88 4.01 24.29
C HIS A 239 13.41 5.33 24.88
N TRP A 240 13.09 6.49 24.32
CA TRP A 240 13.48 7.79 24.88
C TRP A 240 12.88 8.05 26.26
N PHE A 241 11.72 7.45 26.55
CA PHE A 241 11.03 7.62 27.84
C PHE A 241 11.39 6.55 28.88
N THR A 242 12.02 5.45 28.47
CA THR A 242 12.46 4.38 29.39
C THR A 242 13.80 4.68 30.02
N ASP A 243 14.70 5.42 29.37
CA ASP A 243 16.01 5.80 29.92
C ASP A 243 15.92 6.88 31.01
N GLU A 244 14.91 7.77 31.00
CA GLU A 244 14.75 8.82 32.02
C GLU A 244 14.34 8.28 33.40
N THR A 245 13.80 7.03 33.49
CA THR A 245 13.39 6.42 34.75
C THR A 245 14.52 5.65 35.48
N ALA A 246 15.63 5.37 34.81
CA ALA A 246 16.76 4.65 35.37
C ALA A 246 17.75 5.56 36.15
N ASP A 247 17.78 6.86 35.87
CA ASP A 247 18.75 7.79 36.47
C ASP A 247 18.24 8.55 37.75
N SER A 248 17.00 8.27 38.19
CA SER A 248 16.40 8.96 39.35
C SER A 248 16.34 8.21 40.67
N THR A 249 17.04 7.06 40.84
CA THR A 249 16.96 6.25 42.05
C THR A 249 18.25 6.17 42.89
N ASP A 250 19.27 7.02 42.62
CA ASP A 250 20.53 6.93 43.37
C ASP A 250 20.98 8.26 44.02
N THR A 251 20.05 8.97 44.68
CA THR A 251 20.42 10.06 45.62
C THR A 251 19.36 10.23 46.71
N ASP A 252 19.28 9.30 47.66
CA ASP A 252 18.83 9.59 49.05
C ASP A 252 19.10 8.42 49.98
N ASP A 253 20.34 8.26 50.42
CA ASP A 253 20.62 7.69 51.73
C ASP A 253 22.07 7.96 52.19
N ALA A 254 22.32 9.16 52.66
CA ALA A 254 23.49 9.40 53.53
C ALA A 254 23.34 10.70 54.31
N SER A 255 22.50 10.71 55.34
CA SER A 255 22.79 11.59 56.50
C SER A 255 21.77 11.37 57.62
N ALA A 256 22.08 10.49 58.56
CA ALA A 256 21.67 10.62 59.98
C ALA A 256 22.30 9.54 60.84
N SER A 257 23.49 9.77 61.34
CA SER A 257 23.90 9.22 62.66
C SER A 257 25.13 9.97 63.15
N SER A 258 24.90 10.98 63.98
CA SER A 258 25.74 11.33 65.10
C SER A 258 25.02 12.41 65.89
N ASP A 259 24.47 12.07 67.05
CA ASP A 259 24.96 12.63 68.29
C ASP A 259 24.09 12.21 69.49
N SER A 260 24.80 11.77 70.60
CA SER A 260 24.47 11.59 71.98
C SER A 260 23.99 10.25 72.43
#